data_4a802ba9236741dc86ff76434e596fb8
#
_entry.id   4a802ba9236741dc86ff76434e596fb8
#
_cell.length_a   1.000
_cell.length_b   1.000
_cell.length_c   1.000
_cell.angle_alpha   90.00
_cell.angle_beta   90.00
_cell.angle_gamma   90.00
#
_symmetry.space_group_name_H-M   'P 1'
#
loop_
_entity.id
_entity.type
_entity.pdbx_description
1 polymer ?
#
loop_
_entity_poly.entity_id
_entity_poly.type
_entity_poly.pdbx_seq_one_letter_code
_entity_poly.pdbx_strand_id
1 'polypeptide(L)'
;MRSGIASLLGAVLLACTPGTSAASYGERVGEHILDNGLKVLLLEDRKAPVAVVQVWYRVGSRNEVLGKTGLSHVLEHMMFKGTETLGPDDYSRTIKRNGGDENAFTTADATAYYAKLASDRLSVALRLEADRMQNLAFAEEQFTPELKVVMEERRLRTADQPIAALFEQIRSAAYTAHPYQWPVIGWMNDLRQLTREDALDYYRMYYDPANAIVVVTGDFDAALVLDEIRDSFGAIPSRRRPPIVRAIEPPQRGERRTKVARPAALPFVAMAFHAPPANGPDGCVLDVSADVLSDGKSSRLHRDLVYERR
;
A
#
# COMPACT_ATOMS: atom_id res chain seq x y z
N MET A 1 42.86 57.39 44.80
CA MET A 1 43.46 56.35 43.90
C MET A 1 42.34 55.38 43.45
N ARG A 2 41.84 55.57 42.32
CA ARG A 2 40.79 54.66 41.71
C ARG A 2 41.38 54.01 40.46
N SER A 3 41.65 52.71 40.55
CA SER A 3 42.08 51.87 39.41
C SER A 3 40.88 51.35 38.66
N GLY A 4 40.75 51.72 37.40
CA GLY A 4 39.72 51.20 36.48
C GLY A 4 40.16 49.86 35.86
N ILE A 5 39.28 48.89 35.92
CA ILE A 5 39.42 47.60 35.23
C ILE A 5 38.62 47.74 33.94
N ALA A 6 39.30 47.76 32.79
CA ALA A 6 38.69 47.70 31.46
C ALA A 6 38.36 46.26 31.10
N SER A 7 37.10 45.90 31.01
CA SER A 7 36.65 44.60 30.52
C SER A 7 36.65 44.60 28.96
N LEU A 8 37.51 43.78 28.38
CA LEU A 8 37.42 43.43 26.95
C LEU A 8 36.31 42.42 26.72
N LEU A 9 35.19 42.83 26.13
CA LEU A 9 34.23 41.90 25.57
C LEU A 9 34.70 41.48 24.17
N GLY A 10 35.21 40.27 24.05
CA GLY A 10 35.51 39.66 22.77
C GLY A 10 34.19 39.11 22.14
N ALA A 11 33.69 39.74 21.09
CA ALA A 11 32.59 39.22 20.29
C ALA A 11 33.08 38.03 19.45
N VAL A 12 32.68 36.83 19.79
CA VAL A 12 32.85 35.65 18.94
C VAL A 12 31.78 35.69 17.88
N LEU A 13 32.14 36.12 16.67
CA LEU A 13 31.29 35.93 15.46
C LEU A 13 31.33 34.44 15.08
N LEU A 14 30.29 33.70 15.45
CA LEU A 14 30.02 32.42 14.81
C LEU A 14 29.62 32.70 13.34
N ALA A 15 30.55 32.45 12.42
CA ALA A 15 30.23 32.38 11.01
C ALA A 15 29.38 31.11 10.78
N CYS A 16 28.04 31.26 10.67
CA CYS A 16 27.20 30.25 10.11
C CYS A 16 27.59 30.05 8.63
N THR A 17 28.41 29.07 8.35
CA THR A 17 28.54 28.56 6.97
C THR A 17 27.18 28.04 6.56
N PRO A 18 26.62 28.44 5.40
CA PRO A 18 25.42 27.80 4.90
C PRO A 18 25.75 26.34 4.69
N GLY A 19 25.20 25.48 5.59
CA GLY A 19 25.26 24.06 5.39
C GLY A 19 24.61 23.74 4.05
N THR A 20 25.29 23.01 3.21
CA THR A 20 24.69 22.41 2.00
C THR A 20 23.44 21.67 2.46
N SER A 21 22.27 22.23 2.15
CA SER A 21 21.00 21.58 2.39
C SER A 21 21.08 20.23 1.66
N ALA A 22 21.03 19.14 2.40
CA ALA A 22 20.94 17.83 1.79
C ALA A 22 19.66 17.84 0.93
N ALA A 23 19.81 17.51 -0.35
CA ALA A 23 18.66 17.42 -1.26
C ALA A 23 17.56 16.58 -0.62
N SER A 24 16.32 17.03 -0.70
CA SER A 24 15.19 16.27 -0.16
C SER A 24 15.13 14.91 -0.86
N TYR A 25 14.54 13.89 -0.20
CA TYR A 25 14.40 12.57 -0.82
C TYR A 25 13.72 12.67 -2.20
N GLY A 26 12.72 13.53 -2.35
CA GLY A 26 12.02 13.75 -3.61
C GLY A 26 12.91 14.26 -4.75
N GLU A 27 13.91 15.10 -4.45
CA GLU A 27 14.87 15.61 -5.45
C GLU A 27 15.88 14.56 -5.92
N ARG A 28 16.04 13.47 -5.18
CA ARG A 28 16.94 12.36 -5.51
C ARG A 28 16.27 11.20 -6.27
N VAL A 29 14.93 11.22 -6.37
CA VAL A 29 14.19 10.17 -7.07
C VAL A 29 14.26 10.41 -8.57
N GLY A 30 14.88 9.48 -9.29
CA GLY A 30 14.80 9.42 -10.75
C GLY A 30 13.41 8.93 -11.19
N GLU A 31 12.72 9.72 -12.00
CA GLU A 31 11.42 9.35 -12.56
C GLU A 31 11.55 9.12 -14.07
N HIS A 32 11.07 7.95 -14.53
CA HIS A 32 11.06 7.57 -15.95
C HIS A 32 9.70 7.00 -16.33
N ILE A 33 9.33 7.16 -17.60
CA ILE A 33 8.14 6.55 -18.19
C ILE A 33 8.59 5.78 -19.42
N LEU A 34 8.30 4.47 -19.44
CA LEU A 34 8.61 3.62 -20.60
C LEU A 34 7.58 3.82 -21.72
N ASP A 35 7.90 3.37 -22.92
CA ASP A 35 7.01 3.51 -24.11
C ASP A 35 5.65 2.81 -23.92
N ASN A 36 5.60 1.74 -23.12
CA ASN A 36 4.36 1.06 -22.77
C ASN A 36 3.56 1.74 -21.62
N GLY A 37 4.03 2.90 -21.16
CA GLY A 37 3.38 3.71 -20.13
C GLY A 37 3.74 3.32 -18.69
N LEU A 38 4.61 2.33 -18.47
CA LEU A 38 5.09 1.96 -17.13
C LEU A 38 5.87 3.12 -16.52
N LYS A 39 5.47 3.54 -15.33
CA LYS A 39 6.20 4.52 -14.53
C LYS A 39 7.26 3.81 -13.71
N VAL A 40 8.50 4.32 -13.73
CA VAL A 40 9.63 3.79 -12.98
C VAL A 40 10.16 4.89 -12.05
N LEU A 41 10.34 4.56 -10.78
CA LEU A 41 10.93 5.42 -9.77
C LEU A 41 12.18 4.76 -9.21
N LEU A 42 13.32 5.43 -9.29
CA LEU A 42 14.62 4.92 -8.84
C LEU A 42 15.17 5.82 -7.74
N LEU A 43 15.58 5.25 -6.62
CA LEU A 43 16.24 5.96 -5.54
C LEU A 43 17.47 5.16 -5.08
N GLU A 44 18.67 5.62 -5.49
CA GLU A 44 19.92 5.06 -4.99
C GLU A 44 20.15 5.42 -3.52
N ASP A 45 20.37 4.41 -2.68
CA ASP A 45 20.85 4.56 -1.31
C ASP A 45 21.85 3.43 -0.98
N ARG A 46 23.13 3.76 -1.07
CA ARG A 46 24.25 2.81 -0.95
C ARG A 46 24.72 2.57 0.49
N LYS A 47 23.88 2.88 1.50
CA LYS A 47 24.23 2.69 2.91
C LYS A 47 24.32 1.23 3.33
N ALA A 48 23.64 0.34 2.64
CA ALA A 48 23.68 -1.10 2.89
C ALA A 48 23.56 -1.85 1.55
N PRO A 49 24.20 -3.03 1.38
CA PRO A 49 24.21 -3.79 0.14
C PRO A 49 22.87 -4.54 -0.07
N VAL A 50 21.77 -3.82 -0.04
CA VAL A 50 20.41 -4.34 -0.24
C VAL A 50 19.63 -3.45 -1.19
N ALA A 51 18.71 -4.06 -1.92
CA ALA A 51 17.75 -3.36 -2.75
C ALA A 51 16.33 -3.88 -2.52
N VAL A 52 15.36 -3.01 -2.69
CA VAL A 52 13.93 -3.32 -2.63
C VAL A 52 13.31 -2.97 -3.98
N VAL A 53 12.65 -3.95 -4.57
CA VAL A 53 11.77 -3.76 -5.73
C VAL A 53 10.34 -3.73 -5.24
N GLN A 54 9.56 -2.76 -5.71
CA GLN A 54 8.12 -2.74 -5.50
C GLN A 54 7.41 -2.55 -6.83
N VAL A 55 6.33 -3.29 -7.03
CA VAL A 55 5.42 -3.09 -8.15
C VAL A 55 4.06 -2.74 -7.61
N TRP A 56 3.62 -1.52 -7.91
CA TRP A 56 2.34 -0.97 -7.50
C TRP A 56 1.37 -0.96 -8.67
N TYR A 57 0.21 -1.54 -8.50
CA TYR A 57 -0.90 -1.42 -9.44
C TYR A 57 -1.93 -0.45 -8.87
N ARG A 58 -2.39 0.49 -9.72
CA ARG A 58 -3.42 1.48 -9.33
C ARG A 58 -4.79 0.85 -9.36
N VAL A 59 -4.97 -0.19 -8.57
CA VAL A 59 -6.20 -0.97 -8.44
C VAL A 59 -6.31 -1.54 -7.04
N GLY A 60 -7.47 -1.40 -6.43
CA GLY A 60 -7.80 -1.91 -5.13
C GLY A 60 -9.31 -2.09 -5.00
N SER A 61 -9.81 -2.31 -3.79
CA SER A 61 -11.22 -2.64 -3.60
C SER A 61 -12.19 -1.58 -4.14
N ARG A 62 -11.79 -0.31 -4.25
CA ARG A 62 -12.64 0.73 -4.83
C ARG A 62 -12.95 0.53 -6.32
N ASN A 63 -12.14 -0.26 -7.01
CA ASN A 63 -12.31 -0.55 -8.44
C ASN A 63 -13.27 -1.72 -8.70
N GLU A 64 -13.68 -2.40 -7.65
CA GLU A 64 -14.60 -3.53 -7.70
C GLU A 64 -16.05 -3.06 -7.83
N VAL A 65 -16.95 -4.00 -8.07
CA VAL A 65 -18.38 -3.77 -8.12
C VAL A 65 -19.11 -4.70 -7.15
N LEU A 66 -20.27 -4.27 -6.64
CA LEU A 66 -21.12 -5.13 -5.82
C LEU A 66 -21.46 -6.43 -6.55
N GLY A 67 -21.42 -7.54 -5.82
CA GLY A 67 -21.53 -8.89 -6.36
C GLY A 67 -20.19 -9.52 -6.74
N LYS A 68 -19.10 -8.71 -6.82
CA LYS A 68 -17.73 -9.16 -7.14
C LYS A 68 -16.68 -8.48 -6.26
N THR A 69 -17.03 -8.17 -5.00
CA THR A 69 -16.08 -7.57 -4.05
C THR A 69 -15.08 -8.61 -3.57
N GLY A 70 -13.82 -8.17 -3.31
CA GLY A 70 -12.72 -9.02 -2.89
C GLY A 70 -11.82 -9.48 -4.04
N LEU A 71 -12.12 -9.13 -5.29
CA LEU A 71 -11.31 -9.51 -6.46
C LEU A 71 -9.87 -9.04 -6.37
N SER A 72 -9.63 -7.80 -5.88
CA SER A 72 -8.28 -7.26 -5.73
C SER A 72 -7.44 -8.10 -4.77
N HIS A 73 -8.03 -8.53 -3.66
CA HIS A 73 -7.35 -9.34 -2.65
C HIS A 73 -7.18 -10.80 -3.11
N VAL A 74 -8.19 -11.39 -3.76
CA VAL A 74 -8.06 -12.71 -4.38
C VAL A 74 -6.95 -12.71 -5.43
N LEU A 75 -6.86 -11.66 -6.23
CA LEU A 75 -5.81 -11.53 -7.24
C LEU A 75 -4.42 -11.35 -6.60
N GLU A 76 -4.32 -10.62 -5.49
CA GLU A 76 -3.08 -10.55 -4.71
C GLU A 76 -2.55 -11.95 -4.38
N HIS A 77 -3.41 -12.83 -3.86
CA HIS A 77 -3.06 -14.23 -3.57
C HIS A 77 -2.67 -15.01 -4.82
N MET A 78 -3.45 -14.85 -5.90
CA MET A 78 -3.20 -15.57 -7.15
C MET A 78 -1.84 -15.22 -7.78
N MET A 79 -1.31 -14.02 -7.54
CA MET A 79 0.02 -13.60 -8.04
C MET A 79 1.17 -14.47 -7.52
N PHE A 80 0.95 -15.29 -6.52
CA PHE A 80 1.92 -16.26 -5.98
C PHE A 80 1.68 -17.70 -6.45
N LYS A 81 0.62 -17.93 -7.26
CA LYS A 81 0.19 -19.28 -7.65
C LYS A 81 0.71 -19.75 -9.00
N GLY A 82 1.73 -19.06 -9.51
CA GLY A 82 2.47 -19.45 -10.70
C GLY A 82 2.13 -18.66 -11.95
N THR A 83 3.00 -18.81 -12.93
CA THR A 83 2.90 -18.22 -14.27
C THR A 83 2.94 -19.33 -15.31
N GLU A 84 2.94 -18.98 -16.59
CA GLU A 84 3.15 -19.95 -17.67
C GLU A 84 4.54 -20.61 -17.60
N THR A 85 5.51 -19.95 -16.95
CA THR A 85 6.90 -20.40 -16.84
C THR A 85 7.31 -20.89 -15.46
N LEU A 86 6.55 -20.51 -14.41
CA LEU A 86 6.83 -20.79 -13.01
C LEU A 86 5.67 -21.57 -12.39
N GLY A 87 5.98 -22.60 -11.65
CA GLY A 87 4.99 -23.33 -10.85
C GLY A 87 4.48 -22.54 -9.65
N PRO A 88 3.45 -23.06 -8.97
CA PRO A 88 2.94 -22.48 -7.73
C PRO A 88 4.05 -22.30 -6.70
N ASP A 89 4.06 -21.15 -6.03
CA ASP A 89 5.04 -20.73 -5.01
C ASP A 89 6.50 -20.65 -5.48
N ASP A 90 6.81 -20.84 -6.77
CA ASP A 90 8.18 -20.75 -7.31
C ASP A 90 8.73 -19.33 -7.18
N TYR A 91 7.87 -18.30 -7.29
CA TYR A 91 8.23 -16.93 -7.00
C TYR A 91 8.83 -16.81 -5.58
N SER A 92 8.07 -17.19 -4.58
CA SER A 92 8.46 -17.12 -3.16
C SER A 92 9.70 -18.00 -2.87
N ARG A 93 9.74 -19.21 -3.42
CA ARG A 93 10.91 -20.10 -3.29
C ARG A 93 12.16 -19.49 -3.89
N THR A 94 12.04 -18.84 -5.05
CA THR A 94 13.19 -18.22 -5.73
C THR A 94 13.70 -17.02 -4.96
N ILE A 95 12.83 -16.13 -4.48
CA ILE A 95 13.23 -15.00 -3.63
C ILE A 95 13.96 -15.51 -2.38
N LYS A 96 13.39 -16.49 -1.66
CA LYS A 96 13.98 -17.06 -0.44
C LYS A 96 15.33 -17.75 -0.70
N ARG A 97 15.48 -18.51 -1.80
CA ARG A 97 16.77 -19.12 -2.19
C ARG A 97 17.86 -18.09 -2.48
N ASN A 98 17.48 -16.89 -2.89
CA ASN A 98 18.40 -15.76 -3.08
C ASN A 98 18.58 -14.91 -1.81
N GLY A 99 18.15 -15.40 -0.64
CA GLY A 99 18.31 -14.71 0.65
C GLY A 99 17.38 -13.52 0.83
N GLY A 100 16.36 -13.40 -0.01
CA GLY A 100 15.39 -12.30 0.02
C GLY A 100 14.16 -12.59 0.87
N ASP A 101 13.40 -11.54 1.09
CA ASP A 101 12.08 -11.55 1.69
C ASP A 101 11.08 -10.84 0.76
N GLU A 102 9.83 -11.27 0.79
CA GLU A 102 8.79 -10.77 -0.10
C GLU A 102 7.44 -10.73 0.61
N ASN A 103 6.58 -9.83 0.16
CA ASN A 103 5.20 -9.76 0.60
C ASN A 103 4.37 -8.95 -0.40
N ALA A 104 3.06 -8.88 -0.12
CA ALA A 104 2.12 -8.05 -0.86
C ALA A 104 1.08 -7.45 0.10
N PHE A 105 0.36 -6.47 -0.38
CA PHE A 105 -0.82 -5.94 0.31
C PHE A 105 -1.79 -5.30 -0.67
N THR A 106 -3.07 -5.41 -0.35
CA THR A 106 -4.15 -4.72 -1.04
C THR A 106 -4.77 -3.67 -0.13
N THR A 107 -5.01 -2.50 -0.70
CA THR A 107 -5.77 -1.42 -0.06
C THR A 107 -7.05 -1.13 -0.84
N ALA A 108 -7.77 -0.09 -0.45
CA ALA A 108 -8.90 0.38 -1.27
C ALA A 108 -8.43 0.97 -2.61
N ASP A 109 -7.22 1.53 -2.69
CA ASP A 109 -6.74 2.33 -3.82
C ASP A 109 -5.67 1.64 -4.67
N ALA A 110 -4.92 0.72 -4.09
CA ALA A 110 -3.77 0.11 -4.74
C ALA A 110 -3.52 -1.31 -4.23
N THR A 111 -2.90 -2.13 -5.07
CA THR A 111 -2.29 -3.41 -4.71
C THR A 111 -0.80 -3.32 -4.99
N ALA A 112 0.03 -3.71 -4.04
CA ALA A 112 1.47 -3.62 -4.15
C ALA A 112 2.14 -4.94 -3.77
N TYR A 113 3.21 -5.23 -4.48
CA TYR A 113 4.08 -6.38 -4.27
C TYR A 113 5.49 -5.87 -4.04
N TYR A 114 6.23 -6.48 -3.14
CA TYR A 114 7.61 -6.10 -2.92
C TYR A 114 8.50 -7.29 -2.62
N ALA A 115 9.75 -7.16 -3.06
CA ALA A 115 10.82 -8.08 -2.74
C ALA A 115 12.06 -7.30 -2.29
N LYS A 116 12.66 -7.74 -1.19
CA LYS A 116 13.92 -7.21 -0.66
C LYS A 116 14.99 -8.28 -0.79
N LEU A 117 16.12 -7.93 -1.43
CA LEU A 117 17.23 -8.84 -1.68
C LEU A 117 18.58 -8.14 -1.47
N ALA A 118 19.67 -8.91 -1.48
CA ALA A 118 20.99 -8.34 -1.66
C ALA A 118 21.09 -7.66 -3.04
N SER A 119 21.88 -6.59 -3.13
CA SER A 119 22.00 -5.74 -4.34
C SER A 119 22.35 -6.53 -5.60
N ASP A 120 23.24 -7.52 -5.48
CA ASP A 120 23.67 -8.39 -6.58
C ASP A 120 22.61 -9.40 -7.04
N ARG A 121 21.43 -9.41 -6.38
CA ARG A 121 20.28 -10.28 -6.69
C ARG A 121 19.07 -9.51 -7.21
N LEU A 122 19.17 -8.19 -7.37
CA LEU A 122 18.07 -7.32 -7.80
C LEU A 122 17.41 -7.81 -9.10
N SER A 123 18.21 -8.22 -10.07
CA SER A 123 17.77 -8.75 -11.37
C SER A 123 16.83 -9.95 -11.25
N VAL A 124 16.98 -10.76 -10.19
CA VAL A 124 16.08 -11.90 -9.94
C VAL A 124 14.65 -11.38 -9.69
N ALA A 125 14.49 -10.38 -8.82
CA ALA A 125 13.18 -9.83 -8.50
C ALA A 125 12.55 -9.13 -9.71
N LEU A 126 13.32 -8.34 -10.47
CA LEU A 126 12.82 -7.63 -11.65
C LEU A 126 12.24 -8.60 -12.69
N ARG A 127 12.96 -9.68 -13.00
CA ARG A 127 12.47 -10.69 -13.95
C ARG A 127 11.21 -11.41 -13.46
N LEU A 128 11.16 -11.80 -12.18
CA LEU A 128 10.00 -12.46 -11.60
C LEU A 128 8.77 -11.56 -11.59
N GLU A 129 8.95 -10.27 -11.29
CA GLU A 129 7.86 -9.28 -11.30
C GLU A 129 7.33 -9.03 -12.72
N ALA A 130 8.21 -8.94 -13.71
CA ALA A 130 7.84 -8.77 -15.10
C ALA A 130 7.08 -10.01 -15.62
N ASP A 131 7.53 -11.21 -15.27
CA ASP A 131 6.87 -12.45 -15.67
C ASP A 131 5.44 -12.53 -15.12
N ARG A 132 5.24 -12.30 -13.82
CA ARG A 132 3.89 -12.37 -13.25
C ARG A 132 2.97 -11.20 -13.65
N MET A 133 3.52 -10.07 -14.11
CA MET A 133 2.72 -8.99 -14.70
C MET A 133 2.09 -9.41 -16.02
N GLN A 134 2.77 -10.25 -16.80
CA GLN A 134 2.36 -10.63 -18.15
C GLN A 134 1.74 -12.02 -18.24
N ASN A 135 2.29 -13.00 -17.52
CA ASN A 135 2.12 -14.42 -17.78
C ASN A 135 1.44 -15.17 -16.61
N LEU A 136 0.70 -14.46 -15.73
CA LEU A 136 0.04 -15.12 -14.60
C LEU A 136 -0.86 -16.26 -15.07
N ALA A 137 -0.65 -17.45 -14.53
CA ALA A 137 -1.47 -18.62 -14.80
C ALA A 137 -2.66 -18.65 -13.83
N PHE A 138 -3.87 -18.73 -14.37
CA PHE A 138 -5.10 -18.91 -13.57
C PHE A 138 -5.56 -20.35 -13.67
N ALA A 139 -4.74 -21.31 -13.21
CA ALA A 139 -5.13 -22.71 -13.18
C ALA A 139 -6.28 -22.91 -12.18
N GLU A 140 -7.31 -23.65 -12.59
CA GLU A 140 -8.50 -23.92 -11.73
C GLU A 140 -8.11 -24.63 -10.45
N GLU A 141 -7.11 -25.52 -10.53
CA GLU A 141 -6.56 -26.29 -9.42
C GLU A 141 -5.90 -25.39 -8.37
N GLN A 142 -5.52 -24.15 -8.74
CA GLN A 142 -4.95 -23.16 -7.83
C GLN A 142 -6.01 -22.16 -7.37
N PHE A 143 -6.92 -21.73 -8.24
CA PHE A 143 -7.92 -20.71 -7.94
C PHE A 143 -8.92 -21.18 -6.88
N THR A 144 -9.54 -22.33 -7.08
CA THR A 144 -10.59 -22.83 -6.16
C THR A 144 -10.09 -23.07 -4.73
N PRO A 145 -8.91 -23.67 -4.47
CA PRO A 145 -8.37 -23.75 -3.12
C PRO A 145 -8.01 -22.39 -2.53
N GLU A 146 -7.41 -21.49 -3.33
CA GLU A 146 -6.97 -20.19 -2.82
C GLU A 146 -8.14 -19.29 -2.45
N LEU A 147 -9.23 -19.32 -3.20
CA LEU A 147 -10.46 -18.63 -2.84
C LEU A 147 -10.98 -19.08 -1.47
N LYS A 148 -10.85 -20.37 -1.14
CA LYS A 148 -11.21 -20.90 0.20
C LYS A 148 -10.28 -20.36 1.29
N VAL A 149 -8.98 -20.20 0.99
CA VAL A 149 -8.01 -19.56 1.90
C VAL A 149 -8.43 -18.12 2.20
N VAL A 150 -8.76 -17.34 1.17
CA VAL A 150 -9.26 -15.95 1.34
C VAL A 150 -10.56 -15.90 2.16
N MET A 151 -11.48 -16.83 1.91
CA MET A 151 -12.72 -16.93 2.72
C MET A 151 -12.44 -17.26 4.18
N GLU A 152 -11.46 -18.12 4.45
CA GLU A 152 -11.07 -18.45 5.82
C GLU A 152 -10.35 -17.29 6.51
N GLU A 153 -9.45 -16.60 5.78
CA GLU A 153 -8.81 -15.38 6.26
C GLU A 153 -9.85 -14.32 6.64
N ARG A 154 -10.87 -14.10 5.78
CA ARG A 154 -11.96 -13.19 6.11
C ARG A 154 -12.68 -13.60 7.40
N ARG A 155 -12.90 -14.90 7.62
CA ARG A 155 -13.52 -15.39 8.85
C ARG A 155 -12.66 -15.04 10.04
N LEU A 156 -11.38 -15.41 10.01
CA LEU A 156 -10.44 -15.21 11.11
C LEU A 156 -10.16 -13.74 11.42
N ARG A 157 -9.97 -12.92 10.38
CA ARG A 157 -9.57 -11.51 10.54
C ARG A 157 -10.73 -10.54 10.76
N THR A 158 -11.94 -10.89 10.30
CA THR A 158 -13.09 -9.99 10.37
C THR A 158 -14.26 -10.61 11.12
N ALA A 159 -14.75 -11.78 10.66
CA ALA A 159 -15.96 -12.33 11.21
C ALA A 159 -15.80 -12.76 12.68
N ASP A 160 -14.66 -13.29 13.06
CA ASP A 160 -14.38 -13.77 14.43
C ASP A 160 -13.78 -12.67 15.33
N GLN A 161 -13.52 -11.48 14.80
CA GLN A 161 -12.97 -10.34 15.52
C GLN A 161 -14.04 -9.27 15.76
N PRO A 162 -14.54 -9.07 16.99
CA PRO A 162 -15.63 -8.13 17.28
C PRO A 162 -15.32 -6.69 16.85
N ILE A 163 -14.10 -6.24 17.08
CA ILE A 163 -13.65 -4.88 16.72
C ILE A 163 -13.58 -4.72 15.21
N ALA A 164 -13.01 -5.67 14.49
CA ALA A 164 -12.91 -5.63 13.03
C ALA A 164 -14.30 -5.65 12.38
N ALA A 165 -15.23 -6.47 12.90
CA ALA A 165 -16.61 -6.48 12.46
C ALA A 165 -17.32 -5.14 12.70
N LEU A 166 -17.02 -4.44 13.79
CA LEU A 166 -17.55 -3.10 14.06
C LEU A 166 -17.01 -2.08 13.04
N PHE A 167 -15.71 -2.08 12.76
CA PHE A 167 -15.12 -1.18 11.77
C PHE A 167 -15.63 -1.45 10.34
N GLU A 168 -15.88 -2.69 9.98
CA GLU A 168 -16.53 -3.03 8.72
C GLU A 168 -17.93 -2.42 8.62
N GLN A 169 -18.73 -2.51 9.68
CA GLN A 169 -20.07 -1.92 9.73
C GLN A 169 -20.03 -0.38 9.73
N ILE A 170 -19.07 0.23 10.43
CA ILE A 170 -18.87 1.68 10.40
C ILE A 170 -18.55 2.16 9.00
N ARG A 171 -17.62 1.48 8.31
CA ARG A 171 -17.25 1.81 6.92
C ARG A 171 -18.46 1.71 5.99
N SER A 172 -19.21 0.63 6.09
CA SER A 172 -20.42 0.40 5.29
C SER A 172 -21.51 1.46 5.59
N ALA A 173 -21.62 1.95 6.82
CA ALA A 173 -22.54 3.02 7.18
C ALA A 173 -22.02 4.40 6.78
N ALA A 174 -20.70 4.62 6.77
CA ALA A 174 -20.10 5.91 6.47
C ALA A 174 -20.27 6.30 4.99
N TYR A 175 -20.25 5.34 4.08
CA TYR A 175 -20.35 5.60 2.65
C TYR A 175 -21.66 5.03 2.07
N THR A 176 -22.34 5.84 1.25
CA THR A 176 -23.61 5.47 0.58
C THR A 176 -23.39 5.15 -0.89
N ALA A 177 -22.50 5.89 -1.54
CA ALA A 177 -22.25 5.79 -2.98
C ALA A 177 -20.80 5.45 -3.30
N HIS A 178 -19.86 5.88 -2.46
CA HIS A 178 -18.44 5.66 -2.74
C HIS A 178 -18.05 4.20 -2.46
N PRO A 179 -17.24 3.56 -3.34
CA PRO A 179 -16.79 2.18 -3.19
C PRO A 179 -15.99 1.88 -1.92
N TYR A 180 -15.59 2.86 -1.16
CA TYR A 180 -14.98 2.65 0.17
C TYR A 180 -15.92 2.00 1.18
N GLN A 181 -17.21 1.87 0.87
CA GLN A 181 -18.21 1.23 1.74
C GLN A 181 -17.97 -0.26 1.98
N TRP A 182 -17.33 -0.99 1.04
CA TRP A 182 -17.08 -2.42 1.22
C TRP A 182 -15.67 -2.74 1.68
N PRO A 183 -15.47 -3.89 2.36
CA PRO A 183 -14.16 -4.29 2.85
C PRO A 183 -13.22 -4.68 1.71
N VAL A 184 -11.92 -4.45 1.91
CA VAL A 184 -10.87 -4.83 0.94
C VAL A 184 -10.90 -6.33 0.65
N ILE A 185 -11.12 -7.15 1.69
CA ILE A 185 -11.20 -8.61 1.54
C ILE A 185 -12.49 -9.09 0.85
N GLY A 186 -13.43 -8.17 0.57
CA GLY A 186 -14.71 -8.47 -0.06
C GLY A 186 -15.79 -8.99 0.90
N TRP A 187 -17.04 -8.99 0.46
CA TRP A 187 -18.14 -9.60 1.19
C TRP A 187 -18.12 -11.12 1.04
N MET A 188 -18.42 -11.86 2.11
CA MET A 188 -18.44 -13.33 2.08
C MET A 188 -19.36 -13.90 1.00
N ASN A 189 -20.51 -13.26 0.76
CA ASN A 189 -21.45 -13.72 -0.26
C ASN A 189 -20.93 -13.52 -1.68
N ASP A 190 -20.16 -12.44 -1.90
CA ASP A 190 -19.51 -12.19 -3.18
C ASP A 190 -18.38 -13.20 -3.40
N LEU A 191 -17.51 -13.40 -2.41
CA LEU A 191 -16.43 -14.39 -2.47
C LEU A 191 -16.92 -15.81 -2.83
N ARG A 192 -18.09 -16.22 -2.30
CA ARG A 192 -18.68 -17.52 -2.64
C ARG A 192 -19.10 -17.66 -4.10
N GLN A 193 -19.29 -16.57 -4.81
CA GLN A 193 -19.78 -16.52 -6.18
C GLN A 193 -18.70 -16.14 -7.19
N LEU A 194 -17.52 -15.66 -6.72
CA LEU A 194 -16.40 -15.33 -7.59
C LEU A 194 -15.97 -16.54 -8.41
N THR A 195 -15.77 -16.32 -9.68
CA THR A 195 -15.27 -17.30 -10.62
C THR A 195 -13.81 -17.00 -11.01
N ARG A 196 -13.14 -18.01 -11.52
CA ARG A 196 -11.80 -17.84 -12.10
C ARG A 196 -11.80 -16.82 -13.25
N GLU A 197 -12.85 -16.82 -14.06
CA GLU A 197 -13.04 -15.87 -15.17
C GLU A 197 -13.14 -14.44 -14.67
N ASP A 198 -13.84 -14.19 -13.55
CA ASP A 198 -13.90 -12.87 -12.94
C ASP A 198 -12.51 -12.36 -12.54
N ALA A 199 -11.70 -13.23 -11.94
CA ALA A 199 -10.33 -12.89 -11.52
C ALA A 199 -9.40 -12.69 -12.74
N LEU A 200 -9.53 -13.51 -13.78
CA LEU A 200 -8.75 -13.38 -15.00
C LEU A 200 -9.09 -12.09 -15.76
N ASP A 201 -10.37 -11.74 -15.86
CA ASP A 201 -10.80 -10.50 -16.50
C ASP A 201 -10.34 -9.28 -15.71
N TYR A 202 -10.37 -9.37 -14.38
CA TYR A 202 -9.84 -8.33 -13.49
C TYR A 202 -8.34 -8.15 -13.64
N TYR A 203 -7.57 -9.23 -13.69
CA TYR A 203 -6.14 -9.20 -13.98
C TYR A 203 -5.86 -8.53 -15.33
N ARG A 204 -6.51 -8.97 -16.40
CA ARG A 204 -6.34 -8.41 -17.74
C ARG A 204 -6.70 -6.94 -17.85
N MET A 205 -7.61 -6.46 -17.00
CA MET A 205 -8.05 -5.08 -16.99
C MET A 205 -7.11 -4.16 -16.23
N TYR A 206 -6.55 -4.60 -15.13
CA TYR A 206 -5.85 -3.72 -14.19
C TYR A 206 -4.35 -3.97 -14.07
N TYR A 207 -3.88 -5.19 -14.37
CA TYR A 207 -2.45 -5.54 -14.31
C TYR A 207 -1.80 -5.27 -15.66
N ASP A 208 -1.55 -4.00 -15.89
CA ASP A 208 -1.08 -3.44 -17.16
C ASP A 208 0.06 -2.46 -16.87
N PRO A 209 1.13 -2.43 -17.69
CA PRO A 209 2.24 -1.50 -17.49
C PRO A 209 1.80 -0.04 -17.32
N ALA A 210 0.84 0.45 -18.12
CA ALA A 210 0.37 1.83 -18.01
C ALA A 210 -0.45 2.11 -16.72
N ASN A 211 -0.86 1.07 -16.01
CA ASN A 211 -1.53 1.15 -14.71
C ASN A 211 -0.60 0.83 -13.53
N ALA A 212 0.69 0.56 -13.80
CA ALA A 212 1.65 0.14 -12.80
C ALA A 212 2.73 1.21 -12.54
N ILE A 213 3.40 1.07 -11.40
CA ILE A 213 4.59 1.82 -11.02
C ILE A 213 5.60 0.80 -10.48
N VAL A 214 6.78 0.76 -11.07
CA VAL A 214 7.93 0.03 -10.52
C VAL A 214 8.75 1.01 -9.69
N VAL A 215 9.04 0.67 -8.45
CA VAL A 215 9.87 1.46 -7.54
C VAL A 215 11.06 0.59 -7.14
N VAL A 216 12.26 1.11 -7.33
CA VAL A 216 13.48 0.47 -6.85
C VAL A 216 14.22 1.42 -5.92
N THR A 217 14.55 0.94 -4.73
CA THR A 217 15.36 1.71 -3.77
C THR A 217 16.44 0.83 -3.16
N GLY A 218 17.63 1.39 -2.94
CA GLY A 218 18.75 0.69 -2.33
C GLY A 218 20.08 0.89 -3.03
N ASP A 219 20.96 -0.08 -2.88
CA ASP A 219 22.31 -0.05 -3.45
C ASP A 219 22.31 -0.63 -4.86
N PHE A 220 22.31 0.23 -5.87
CA PHE A 220 22.39 -0.15 -7.29
C PHE A 220 22.93 1.04 -8.12
N ASP A 221 23.19 0.79 -9.40
CA ASP A 221 23.43 1.82 -10.41
C ASP A 221 22.13 2.08 -11.18
N ALA A 222 21.65 3.33 -11.12
CA ALA A 222 20.34 3.68 -11.67
C ALA A 222 20.25 3.50 -13.19
N ALA A 223 21.35 3.73 -13.92
CA ALA A 223 21.36 3.56 -15.37
C ALA A 223 21.27 2.09 -15.76
N LEU A 224 22.03 1.23 -15.08
CA LEU A 224 22.01 -0.22 -15.33
C LEU A 224 20.65 -0.84 -14.97
N VAL A 225 20.08 -0.44 -13.83
CA VAL A 225 18.77 -0.94 -13.38
C VAL A 225 17.65 -0.44 -14.29
N LEU A 226 17.73 0.80 -14.79
CA LEU A 226 16.75 1.31 -15.74
C LEU A 226 16.78 0.52 -17.06
N ASP A 227 17.96 0.19 -17.57
CA ASP A 227 18.09 -0.63 -18.77
C ASP A 227 17.55 -2.05 -18.55
N GLU A 228 17.83 -2.66 -17.41
CA GLU A 228 17.26 -3.97 -17.05
C GLU A 228 15.72 -3.93 -16.92
N ILE A 229 15.16 -2.86 -16.39
CA ILE A 229 13.70 -2.66 -16.34
C ILE A 229 13.13 -2.48 -17.76
N ARG A 230 13.83 -1.77 -18.65
CA ARG A 230 13.43 -1.67 -20.07
C ARG A 230 13.42 -3.03 -20.76
N ASP A 231 14.44 -3.84 -20.52
CA ASP A 231 14.56 -5.17 -21.12
C ASP A 231 13.49 -6.13 -20.60
N SER A 232 13.16 -6.09 -19.30
CA SER A 232 12.22 -7.01 -18.68
C SER A 232 10.75 -6.58 -18.80
N PHE A 233 10.45 -5.30 -18.60
CA PHE A 233 9.08 -4.79 -18.60
C PHE A 233 8.70 -4.07 -19.91
N GLY A 234 9.67 -3.53 -20.65
CA GLY A 234 9.38 -2.68 -21.81
C GLY A 234 8.71 -3.42 -22.95
N ALA A 235 8.96 -4.73 -23.09
CA ALA A 235 8.34 -5.58 -24.10
C ALA A 235 6.90 -5.99 -23.74
N ILE A 236 6.45 -5.78 -22.50
CA ILE A 236 5.07 -6.10 -22.08
C ILE A 236 4.11 -5.11 -22.74
N PRO A 237 3.17 -5.59 -23.57
CA PRO A 237 2.26 -4.69 -24.27
C PRO A 237 1.25 -4.09 -23.30
N SER A 238 1.08 -2.76 -23.36
CA SER A 238 -0.06 -2.12 -22.70
C SER A 238 -1.34 -2.42 -23.49
N ARG A 239 -2.37 -2.82 -22.78
CA ARG A 239 -3.63 -3.27 -23.39
C ARG A 239 -4.64 -2.12 -23.49
N ARG A 240 -5.18 -1.70 -22.34
CA ARG A 240 -6.21 -0.66 -22.27
C ARG A 240 -6.13 0.05 -20.92
N ARG A 241 -6.34 1.36 -20.94
CA ARG A 241 -6.47 2.11 -19.68
C ARG A 241 -7.68 1.60 -18.90
N PRO A 242 -7.51 1.25 -17.61
CA PRO A 242 -8.62 0.81 -16.78
C PRO A 242 -9.68 1.90 -16.62
N PRO A 243 -10.94 1.53 -16.33
CA PRO A 243 -12.00 2.48 -16.04
C PRO A 243 -11.67 3.30 -14.79
N ILE A 244 -11.96 4.59 -14.85
CA ILE A 244 -11.78 5.50 -13.72
C ILE A 244 -12.99 5.38 -12.79
N VAL A 245 -12.74 5.22 -11.50
CA VAL A 245 -13.77 5.30 -10.46
C VAL A 245 -14.29 6.75 -10.40
N ARG A 246 -15.56 6.95 -10.71
CA ARG A 246 -16.21 8.27 -10.77
C ARG A 246 -17.21 8.49 -9.64
N ALA A 247 -17.37 7.54 -8.75
CA ALA A 247 -18.29 7.64 -7.64
C ALA A 247 -17.88 8.77 -6.69
N ILE A 248 -18.82 9.65 -6.39
CA ILE A 248 -18.65 10.76 -5.43
C ILE A 248 -19.61 10.51 -4.29
N GLU A 249 -19.10 10.52 -3.06
CA GLU A 249 -19.95 10.40 -1.88
C GLU A 249 -20.80 11.68 -1.70
N PRO A 250 -22.11 11.56 -1.57
CA PRO A 250 -22.95 12.71 -1.28
C PRO A 250 -22.67 13.25 0.14
N PRO A 251 -22.87 14.55 0.37
CA PRO A 251 -22.69 15.14 1.69
C PRO A 251 -23.55 14.45 2.76
N GLN A 252 -22.95 14.07 3.86
CA GLN A 252 -23.67 13.51 4.99
C GLN A 252 -24.50 14.60 5.68
N ARG A 253 -25.82 14.39 5.80
CA ARG A 253 -26.76 15.38 6.36
C ARG A 253 -27.21 15.07 7.78
N GLY A 254 -26.72 13.99 8.37
CA GLY A 254 -27.09 13.59 9.72
C GLY A 254 -26.20 12.48 10.25
N GLU A 255 -26.30 12.24 11.54
CA GLU A 255 -25.60 11.15 12.19
C GLU A 255 -26.07 9.78 11.67
N ARG A 256 -25.14 8.86 11.48
CA ARG A 256 -25.42 7.45 11.16
C ARG A 256 -24.92 6.60 12.32
N ARG A 257 -25.76 5.70 12.82
CA ARG A 257 -25.42 4.81 13.93
C ARG A 257 -25.56 3.35 13.50
N THR A 258 -24.62 2.54 13.92
CA THR A 258 -24.70 1.09 13.81
C THR A 258 -24.37 0.45 15.16
N LYS A 259 -24.94 -0.72 15.43
CA LYS A 259 -24.66 -1.49 16.62
C LYS A 259 -24.37 -2.93 16.23
N VAL A 260 -23.22 -3.43 16.65
CA VAL A 260 -22.84 -4.83 16.48
C VAL A 260 -22.93 -5.53 17.84
N ALA A 261 -23.82 -6.50 17.97
CA ALA A 261 -23.97 -7.31 19.18
C ALA A 261 -23.20 -8.63 18.97
N ARG A 262 -22.11 -8.80 19.73
CA ARG A 262 -21.28 -10.01 19.71
C ARG A 262 -20.67 -10.27 21.09
N PRO A 263 -20.31 -11.53 21.41
CA PRO A 263 -19.49 -11.81 22.58
C PRO A 263 -18.16 -11.04 22.48
N ALA A 264 -17.87 -10.22 23.49
CA ALA A 264 -16.63 -9.46 23.60
C ALA A 264 -16.30 -9.25 25.07
N ALA A 265 -15.02 -9.10 25.40
CA ALA A 265 -14.58 -8.88 26.78
C ALA A 265 -15.01 -7.50 27.31
N LEU A 266 -15.05 -6.49 26.44
CA LEU A 266 -15.39 -5.11 26.80
C LEU A 266 -16.29 -4.48 25.72
N PRO A 267 -17.16 -3.52 26.10
CA PRO A 267 -17.86 -2.71 25.13
C PRO A 267 -16.86 -1.80 24.38
N PHE A 268 -17.11 -1.60 23.09
CA PHE A 268 -16.30 -0.75 22.24
C PHE A 268 -17.16 0.30 21.55
N VAL A 269 -16.69 1.54 21.54
CA VAL A 269 -17.32 2.66 20.82
C VAL A 269 -16.32 3.21 19.83
N ALA A 270 -16.74 3.36 18.60
CA ALA A 270 -15.95 4.00 17.56
C ALA A 270 -16.74 5.11 16.88
N MET A 271 -16.08 6.20 16.58
CA MET A 271 -16.63 7.34 15.85
C MET A 271 -15.76 7.61 14.62
N ALA A 272 -16.39 7.81 13.47
CA ALA A 272 -15.72 8.12 12.21
C ALA A 272 -16.30 9.41 11.62
N PHE A 273 -15.43 10.21 11.02
CA PHE A 273 -15.78 11.47 10.38
C PHE A 273 -15.22 11.47 8.95
N HIS A 274 -15.98 12.02 8.00
CA HIS A 274 -15.45 12.29 6.67
C HIS A 274 -14.34 13.34 6.75
N ALA A 275 -13.27 13.11 6.05
CA ALA A 275 -12.11 13.99 5.98
C ALA A 275 -11.76 14.31 4.52
N PRO A 276 -11.05 15.40 4.23
CA PRO A 276 -10.45 15.64 2.93
C PRO A 276 -9.52 14.51 2.49
N PRO A 277 -9.22 14.38 1.18
CA PRO A 277 -8.27 13.40 0.68
C PRO A 277 -6.89 13.56 1.32
N ALA A 278 -6.26 12.44 1.71
CA ALA A 278 -4.96 12.43 2.40
C ALA A 278 -3.82 13.07 1.57
N ASN A 279 -3.93 13.06 0.23
CA ASN A 279 -2.96 13.70 -0.66
C ASN A 279 -3.22 15.21 -0.88
N GLY A 280 -4.22 15.77 -0.19
CA GLY A 280 -4.53 17.20 -0.21
C GLY A 280 -3.67 17.99 0.78
N PRO A 281 -3.74 19.34 0.75
CA PRO A 281 -2.97 20.20 1.66
C PRO A 281 -3.32 20.00 3.13
N ASP A 282 -4.53 19.53 3.42
CA ASP A 282 -5.01 19.30 4.78
C ASP A 282 -4.54 17.96 5.37
N GLY A 283 -3.97 17.04 4.57
CA GLY A 283 -3.55 15.72 5.02
C GLY A 283 -2.58 15.78 6.21
N CYS A 284 -1.46 16.50 6.04
CA CYS A 284 -0.49 16.67 7.13
C CYS A 284 -1.08 17.38 8.37
N VAL A 285 -2.01 18.32 8.18
CA VAL A 285 -2.68 19.01 9.29
C VAL A 285 -3.56 18.05 10.08
N LEU A 286 -4.27 17.16 9.39
CA LEU A 286 -5.09 16.13 10.01
C LEU A 286 -4.25 15.08 10.76
N ASP A 287 -3.12 14.67 10.19
CA ASP A 287 -2.19 13.74 10.86
C ASP A 287 -1.68 14.32 12.17
N VAL A 288 -1.14 15.55 12.13
CA VAL A 288 -0.68 16.23 13.35
C VAL A 288 -1.82 16.43 14.36
N SER A 289 -3.02 16.74 13.88
CA SER A 289 -4.20 16.88 14.75
C SER A 289 -4.58 15.56 15.43
N ALA A 290 -4.52 14.45 14.71
CA ALA A 290 -4.75 13.12 15.24
C ALA A 290 -3.70 12.73 16.29
N ASP A 291 -2.43 13.02 16.05
CA ASP A 291 -1.33 12.77 16.99
C ASP A 291 -1.54 13.56 18.30
N VAL A 292 -1.84 14.85 18.20
CA VAL A 292 -2.12 15.69 19.39
C VAL A 292 -3.33 15.20 20.17
N LEU A 293 -4.36 14.71 19.48
CA LEU A 293 -5.58 14.25 20.12
C LEU A 293 -5.45 12.86 20.75
N SER A 294 -4.83 11.90 20.06
CA SER A 294 -4.98 10.49 20.43
C SER A 294 -3.69 9.66 20.40
N ASP A 295 -2.59 10.13 19.82
CA ASP A 295 -1.38 9.32 19.74
C ASP A 295 -0.48 9.47 20.98
N GLY A 296 -0.11 8.31 21.55
CA GLY A 296 0.76 8.21 22.70
C GLY A 296 0.14 8.68 24.03
N LYS A 297 0.89 8.45 25.11
CA LYS A 297 0.44 8.71 26.49
C LYS A 297 0.31 10.19 26.84
N SER A 298 0.94 11.07 26.09
CA SER A 298 0.89 12.52 26.27
C SER A 298 -0.27 13.18 25.53
N SER A 299 -1.00 12.45 24.68
CA SER A 299 -2.13 12.96 23.91
C SER A 299 -3.27 13.43 24.83
N ARG A 300 -4.07 14.36 24.30
CA ARG A 300 -5.17 14.98 25.07
C ARG A 300 -6.20 13.96 25.55
N LEU A 301 -6.65 13.08 24.65
CA LEU A 301 -7.65 12.07 24.99
C LEU A 301 -7.11 11.04 25.96
N HIS A 302 -5.86 10.59 25.80
CA HIS A 302 -5.25 9.66 26.74
C HIS A 302 -5.11 10.25 28.13
N ARG A 303 -4.67 11.50 28.23
CA ARG A 303 -4.57 12.20 29.54
C ARG A 303 -5.93 12.31 30.21
N ASP A 304 -6.94 12.84 29.51
CA ASP A 304 -8.28 13.04 30.08
C ASP A 304 -8.97 11.72 30.45
N LEU A 305 -8.99 10.75 29.52
CA LEU A 305 -9.77 9.51 29.69
C LEU A 305 -9.06 8.46 30.55
N VAL A 306 -7.72 8.40 30.53
CA VAL A 306 -6.97 7.33 31.21
C VAL A 306 -6.37 7.80 32.52
N TYR A 307 -5.89 9.04 32.61
CA TYR A 307 -5.26 9.55 33.83
C TYR A 307 -6.23 10.33 34.74
N GLU A 308 -7.08 11.20 34.18
CA GLU A 308 -7.92 12.09 34.96
C GLU A 308 -9.29 11.50 35.33
N ARG A 309 -9.90 10.69 34.44
CA ARG A 309 -11.25 10.12 34.64
C ARG A 309 -11.27 8.65 35.01
N ARG A 310 -10.23 8.08 35.47
CA ARG A 310 -10.06 6.66 35.84
C ARG A 310 -11.31 5.91 36.22
#